data_c59571e328eb7c4698f7bea54b279a1c
#
_entry.id   c59571e328eb7c4698f7bea54b279a1c
#
_cell.length_a   1.000
_cell.length_b   1.000
_cell.length_c   1.000
_cell.angle_alpha   90.00
_cell.angle_beta   90.00
_cell.angle_gamma   90.00
#
_symmetry.space_group_name_H-M   'P 1'
#
loop_
_entity.id
_entity.type
_entity.pdbx_description
1 polymer ?
#
loop_
_entity_poly.entity_id
_entity_poly.type
_entity_poly.pdbx_seq_one_letter_code
_entity_poly.pdbx_strand_id
1 'polypeptide(L)' 'MAENTQWEYRVKTFGTFFSGTKDEELEEALNDWGIDGWEVVSARGIENTSKVVVLAKRPLTTSVRRRHTFPE' A
#
# COMPACT_ATOMS: atom_id res chain seq x y z
N MET A 1 6.66 -26.79 -11.84
CA MET A 1 6.85 -25.62 -12.54
C MET A 1 6.66 -24.38 -11.71
N ALA A 2 7.53 -23.52 -11.81
CA ALA A 2 7.42 -22.33 -11.05
C ALA A 2 6.52 -21.36 -11.75
N GLU A 3 5.64 -20.80 -11.02
CA GLU A 3 4.82 -19.78 -11.55
C GLU A 3 5.33 -18.47 -11.07
N ASN A 4 5.38 -17.53 -11.98
CA ASN A 4 5.75 -16.20 -11.58
C ASN A 4 4.59 -15.58 -10.85
N THR A 5 4.80 -15.28 -9.60
CA THR A 5 3.80 -14.57 -8.84
C THR A 5 3.77 -13.15 -9.35
N GLN A 6 2.59 -12.69 -9.70
CA GLN A 6 2.42 -11.31 -10.08
C GLN A 6 1.85 -10.57 -8.90
N TRP A 7 2.24 -9.31 -8.78
CA TRP A 7 1.93 -8.52 -7.60
C TRP A 7 1.16 -7.28 -8.00
N GLU A 8 0.33 -6.87 -7.09
CA GLU A 8 -0.38 -5.61 -7.17
C GLU A 8 0.21 -4.69 -6.13
N TYR A 9 0.41 -3.43 -6.47
CA TYR A 9 1.05 -2.49 -5.57
C TYR A 9 0.12 -1.34 -5.22
N ARG A 10 0.31 -0.83 -4.03
CA ARG A 10 -0.46 0.31 -3.53
C ARG A 10 0.49 1.28 -2.87
N VAL A 11 0.32 2.55 -3.16
CA VAL A 11 1.10 3.60 -2.52
C VAL A 11 0.13 4.58 -1.92
N LYS A 12 0.35 4.94 -0.66
CA LYS A 12 -0.50 5.92 -0.02
C LYS A 12 0.32 6.81 0.88
N THR A 13 0.02 8.09 0.84
CA THR A 13 0.64 9.07 1.72
C THR A 13 -0.30 9.35 2.87
N PHE A 14 0.20 9.22 4.09
CA PHE A 14 -0.56 9.49 5.30
C PHE A 14 -0.09 10.79 5.89
N GLY A 15 -1.02 11.52 6.52
CA GLY A 15 -0.67 12.76 7.19
C GLY A 15 -0.88 13.95 6.29
N THR A 16 -0.74 15.12 6.88
CA THR A 16 -0.85 16.36 6.15
C THR A 16 0.42 17.14 6.36
N PHE A 17 0.51 18.27 5.68
CA PHE A 17 1.67 19.11 5.80
C PHE A 17 1.83 19.64 7.23
N PHE A 18 0.73 19.96 7.87
CA PHE A 18 0.76 20.55 9.20
C PHE A 18 0.55 19.55 10.31
N SER A 19 -0.07 18.44 10.01
CA SER A 19 -0.48 17.49 11.00
C SER A 19 -0.07 16.11 10.57
N GLY A 20 0.79 15.49 11.34
CA GLY A 20 1.22 14.14 11.01
C GLY A 20 0.12 13.14 11.28
N THR A 21 0.36 11.93 10.87
CA THR A 21 -0.53 10.82 11.15
C THR A 21 -0.22 10.31 12.54
N LYS A 22 -1.24 10.11 13.33
CA LYS A 22 -1.06 9.51 14.64
C LYS A 22 -0.78 8.05 14.51
N ASP A 23 0.00 7.52 15.44
CA ASP A 23 0.37 6.11 15.39
C ASP A 23 -0.84 5.21 15.33
N GLU A 24 -1.85 5.54 16.13
CA GLU A 24 -3.05 4.70 16.17
C GLU A 24 -3.79 4.70 14.85
N GLU A 25 -3.84 5.85 14.21
CA GLU A 25 -4.51 5.94 12.92
C GLU A 25 -3.76 5.16 11.85
N LEU A 26 -2.45 5.26 11.87
CA LEU A 26 -1.64 4.55 10.90
C LEU A 26 -1.76 3.06 11.13
N GLU A 27 -1.68 2.63 12.37
CA GLU A 27 -1.77 1.23 12.70
C GLU A 27 -3.10 0.65 12.25
N GLU A 28 -4.18 1.37 12.49
CA GLU A 28 -5.50 0.91 12.10
C GLU A 28 -5.59 0.77 10.58
N ALA A 29 -5.08 1.74 9.86
CA ALA A 29 -5.10 1.70 8.40
C ALA A 29 -4.31 0.52 7.87
N LEU A 30 -3.13 0.29 8.45
CA LEU A 30 -2.30 -0.80 7.98
C LEU A 30 -2.90 -2.16 8.31
N ASN A 31 -3.57 -2.25 9.45
CA ASN A 31 -4.26 -3.49 9.80
C ASN A 31 -5.41 -3.76 8.86
N ASP A 32 -6.14 -2.72 8.47
CA ASP A 32 -7.21 -2.88 7.49
C ASP A 32 -6.63 -3.35 6.17
N TRP A 33 -5.51 -2.80 5.77
CA TRP A 33 -4.84 -3.25 4.55
C TRP A 33 -4.47 -4.72 4.66
N GLY A 34 -3.95 -5.12 5.84
CA GLY A 34 -3.56 -6.51 6.04
C GLY A 34 -4.72 -7.46 5.91
N ILE A 35 -5.89 -7.06 6.41
CA ILE A 35 -7.08 -7.89 6.28
C ILE A 35 -7.41 -8.10 4.80
N ASP A 36 -7.15 -7.08 3.98
CA ASP A 36 -7.38 -7.20 2.54
C ASP A 36 -6.23 -7.86 1.80
N GLY A 37 -5.25 -8.35 2.51
CA GLY A 37 -4.17 -9.10 1.90
C GLY A 37 -2.93 -8.29 1.54
N TRP A 38 -2.90 -7.02 1.92
CA TRP A 38 -1.76 -6.18 1.60
C TRP A 38 -0.63 -6.39 2.59
N GLU A 39 0.57 -6.41 2.07
CA GLU A 39 1.78 -6.49 2.88
C GLU A 39 2.58 -5.23 2.66
N VAL A 40 2.92 -4.54 3.75
CA VAL A 40 3.72 -3.32 3.63
C VAL A 40 5.15 -3.69 3.26
N VAL A 41 5.63 -3.07 2.22
CA VAL A 41 6.99 -3.29 1.75
C VAL A 41 7.91 -2.23 2.30
N SER A 42 7.42 -1.01 2.40
CA SER A 42 8.28 0.08 2.81
C SER A 42 7.42 1.23 3.31
N ALA A 43 7.98 1.99 4.22
CA ALA A 43 7.34 3.19 4.72
C ALA A 43 8.44 4.19 5.02
N ARG A 44 8.23 5.44 4.63
CA ARG A 44 9.25 6.43 4.89
C ARG A 44 8.61 7.81 5.02
N GLY A 45 9.25 8.64 5.82
CA GLY A 45 8.81 10.01 5.96
C GLY A 45 9.23 10.84 4.77
N ILE A 46 8.46 11.85 4.49
CA ILE A 46 8.81 12.80 3.45
C ILE A 46 9.51 13.98 4.13
N GLU A 47 10.67 14.32 3.63
CA GLU A 47 11.50 15.31 4.23
C GLU A 47 10.78 16.66 4.34
N ASN A 48 10.94 17.31 5.48
CA ASN A 48 10.34 18.62 5.75
C ASN A 48 8.82 18.58 5.85
N THR A 49 8.25 17.41 6.07
CA THR A 49 6.82 17.29 6.30
C THR A 49 6.59 16.28 7.39
N SER A 50 5.33 16.17 7.81
CA SER A 50 4.92 15.12 8.74
C SER A 50 4.26 13.97 8.02
N LYS A 51 4.44 13.89 6.72
CA LYS A 51 3.79 12.87 5.93
C LYS A 51 4.63 11.60 5.88
N VAL A 52 3.94 10.48 5.73
CA VAL A 52 4.59 9.19 5.58
C VAL A 52 4.03 8.51 4.34
N VAL A 53 4.92 8.05 3.48
CA VAL A 53 4.53 7.32 2.28
C VAL A 53 4.68 5.85 2.55
N VAL A 54 3.64 5.09 2.30
CA VAL A 54 3.65 3.65 2.52
C VAL A 54 3.44 2.95 1.19
N LEU A 55 4.29 1.97 0.93
CA LEU A 55 4.20 1.11 -0.25
C LEU A 55 3.83 -0.28 0.22
N ALA A 56 2.80 -0.84 -0.37
CA ALA A 56 2.37 -2.19 -0.04
C ALA A 56 2.15 -2.99 -1.30
N LYS A 57 2.10 -4.30 -1.15
CA LYS A 57 1.87 -5.19 -2.28
C LYS A 57 1.00 -6.34 -1.84
N ARG A 58 0.39 -6.99 -2.81
CA ARG A 58 -0.30 -8.25 -2.56
C ARG A 58 -0.34 -9.03 -3.87
N PRO A 59 -0.47 -10.36 -3.78
CA PRO A 59 -0.52 -11.15 -5.00
C PRO A 59 -1.75 -10.82 -5.81
N LEU A 60 -1.58 -10.80 -7.11
CA LEU A 60 -2.70 -10.61 -8.00
C LEU A 60 -3.52 -11.89 -8.06
N THR A 61 -4.83 -11.74 -7.96
CA THR A 61 -5.72 -12.86 -8.21
C THR A 61 -6.17 -12.77 -9.66
N THR A 62 -6.75 -13.84 -10.13
CA THR A 62 -7.28 -13.85 -11.48
C THR A 62 -8.29 -12.74 -11.68
N SER A 63 -9.13 -12.55 -10.68
CA SER A 63 -10.15 -11.53 -10.74
C SER A 63 -9.55 -10.15 -10.85
N VAL A 64 -8.53 -9.88 -10.05
CA VAL A 64 -7.88 -8.59 -10.07
C VAL A 64 -7.17 -8.38 -11.39
N ARG A 65 -6.55 -9.40 -11.92
CA ARG A 65 -5.89 -9.31 -13.21
C ARG A 65 -6.83 -8.84 -14.29
N ARG A 66 -8.02 -9.40 -14.31
CA ARG A 66 -8.99 -9.01 -15.31
C ARG A 66 -9.36 -7.56 -15.20
N ARG A 67 -9.52 -7.09 -13.98
CA ARG A 67 -9.89 -5.70 -13.78
C ARG A 67 -8.77 -4.76 -14.15
N HIS A 68 -7.55 -5.26 -14.12
CA HIS A 68 -6.39 -4.44 -14.39
C HIS A 68 -5.85 -4.65 -15.78
N THR A 69 -6.68 -5.04 -16.70
CA THR A 69 -6.28 -5.13 -18.08
C THR A 69 -6.14 -3.73 -18.62
N PHE A 70 -4.97 -3.41 -19.06
CA PHE A 70 -4.70 -2.07 -19.53
C PHE A 70 -4.74 -2.01 -21.03
N PRO A 71 -5.25 -0.93 -21.53
CA PRO A 71 -5.30 -0.78 -22.98
C PRO A 71 -4.00 -0.35 -23.57
N GLU A 72 -2.97 -0.30 -22.88
CA GLU A 72 -1.76 0.25 -23.37
C GLU A 72 -1.33 -0.18 -24.66
#